data_a5262fa9d4676d42b954785e97f8c624
#
_entry.id   a5262fa9d4676d42b954785e97f8c624
#
_cell.length_a   1.000
_cell.length_b   1.000
_cell.length_c   1.000
_cell.angle_alpha   90.00
_cell.angle_beta   90.00
_cell.angle_gamma   90.00
#
_symmetry.space_group_name_H-M   'P 1'
#
loop_
_entity.id
_entity.type
_entity.pdbx_description
1 polymer ?
#
loop_
_entity_poly.entity_id
_entity_poly.type
_entity_poly.pdbx_seq_one_letter_code
_entity_poly.pdbx_strand_id
1 'polypeptide(L)'
;METKDIIRQLRSKQGLSQEELAQKTYVTRQAVSRWETGETVPDPQTLVALSKLFDVSVNTLLGAPRTLVCQCCGMPMEDGVLSREPDGALNEDYCQWCYHDGKFVYDSQEQLMEYLVAHMSSDQFPPEQVRAYFAQLLPQLQHWKK
;
A
#
# COMPACT_ATOMS: atom_id res chain seq x y z
N MET A 1 18.20 -0.61 0.72
CA MET A 1 18.34 0.86 0.86
C MET A 1 17.88 1.26 2.25
N GLU A 2 18.59 2.12 2.90
CA GLU A 2 18.25 2.55 4.25
C GLU A 2 17.23 3.69 4.25
N THR A 3 16.54 3.87 5.39
CA THR A 3 15.52 4.92 5.55
C THR A 3 16.03 6.30 5.15
N LYS A 4 17.26 6.63 5.54
CA LYS A 4 17.87 7.94 5.22
C LYS A 4 17.91 8.20 3.71
N ASP A 5 18.28 7.18 2.94
CA ASP A 5 18.40 7.29 1.48
C ASP A 5 17.02 7.38 0.83
N ILE A 6 16.06 6.61 1.35
CA ILE A 6 14.70 6.57 0.83
C ILE A 6 14.02 7.91 1.02
N ILE A 7 14.10 8.49 2.21
CA ILE A 7 13.50 9.80 2.50
C ILE A 7 14.10 10.87 1.60
N ARG A 8 15.43 10.86 1.44
CA ARG A 8 16.11 11.83 0.57
C ARG A 8 15.65 11.71 -0.88
N GLN A 9 15.57 10.48 -1.39
CA GLN A 9 15.14 10.24 -2.77
C GLN A 9 13.71 10.68 -3.00
N LEU A 10 12.79 10.32 -2.09
CA LEU A 10 11.38 10.67 -2.22
C LEU A 10 11.20 12.19 -2.14
N ARG A 11 11.90 12.85 -1.23
CA ARG A 11 11.87 14.29 -1.11
C ARG A 11 12.36 14.96 -2.40
N SER A 12 13.51 14.53 -2.91
CA SER A 12 14.10 15.07 -4.15
C SER A 12 13.20 14.83 -5.35
N LYS A 13 12.58 13.66 -5.42
CA LYS A 13 11.68 13.30 -6.52
C LYS A 13 10.45 14.22 -6.57
N GLN A 14 9.98 14.68 -5.42
CA GLN A 14 8.86 15.62 -5.34
C GLN A 14 9.31 17.08 -5.40
N GLY A 15 10.61 17.33 -5.49
CA GLY A 15 11.13 18.69 -5.57
C GLY A 15 11.01 19.49 -4.28
N LEU A 16 10.95 18.83 -3.13
CA LEU A 16 10.81 19.47 -1.83
C LEU A 16 12.18 19.76 -1.20
N SER A 17 12.31 20.90 -0.54
CA SER A 17 13.46 21.18 0.33
C SER A 17 13.25 20.48 1.68
N GLN A 18 14.32 20.41 2.49
CA GLN A 18 14.20 19.88 3.86
C GLN A 18 13.21 20.69 4.68
N GLU A 19 13.22 22.01 4.52
CA GLU A 19 12.28 22.92 5.18
C GLU A 19 10.83 22.63 4.79
N GLU A 20 10.59 22.47 3.49
CA GLU A 20 9.24 22.18 2.98
C GLU A 20 8.72 20.83 3.49
N LEU A 21 9.59 19.82 3.50
CA LEU A 21 9.22 18.52 4.05
C LEU A 21 8.90 18.62 5.55
N ALA A 22 9.72 19.37 6.29
CA ALA A 22 9.50 19.59 7.71
C ALA A 22 8.14 20.24 7.98
N GLN A 23 7.78 21.24 7.20
CA GLN A 23 6.49 21.91 7.32
C GLN A 23 5.32 20.95 7.04
N LYS A 24 5.45 20.12 6.03
CA LYS A 24 4.39 19.17 5.65
C LYS A 24 4.21 18.05 6.66
N THR A 25 5.22 17.74 7.45
CA THR A 25 5.18 16.65 8.43
C THR A 25 5.14 17.16 9.87
N TYR A 26 5.04 18.50 10.04
CA TYR A 26 4.93 19.15 11.36
C TYR A 26 6.12 18.86 12.28
N VAL A 27 7.32 18.85 11.71
CA VAL A 27 8.58 18.66 12.45
C VAL A 27 9.53 19.80 12.11
N THR A 28 10.71 19.84 12.77
CA THR A 28 11.72 20.83 12.49
C THR A 28 12.58 20.40 11.30
N ARG A 29 13.21 21.40 10.63
CA ARG A 29 14.17 21.11 9.57
C ARG A 29 15.33 20.26 10.09
N GLN A 30 15.76 20.48 11.34
CA GLN A 30 16.81 19.69 11.97
C GLN A 30 16.43 18.22 12.05
N ALA A 31 15.16 17.93 12.34
CA ALA A 31 14.67 16.53 12.37
C ALA A 31 14.83 15.88 11.00
N VAL A 32 14.41 16.57 9.93
CA VAL A 32 14.55 16.06 8.56
C VAL A 32 16.03 15.83 8.23
N SER A 33 16.88 16.78 8.57
CA SER A 33 18.33 16.66 8.35
C SER A 33 18.89 15.42 9.04
N ARG A 34 18.49 15.17 10.27
CA ARG A 34 18.95 13.98 11.04
C ARG A 34 18.47 12.69 10.42
N TRP A 35 17.24 12.66 9.88
CA TRP A 35 16.75 11.49 9.17
C TRP A 35 17.62 11.18 7.94
N GLU A 36 18.01 12.22 7.20
CA GLU A 36 18.76 12.06 5.95
C GLU A 36 20.24 11.79 6.17
N THR A 37 20.77 12.09 7.36
CA THR A 37 22.15 11.73 7.74
C THR A 37 22.22 10.37 8.45
N GLY A 38 21.09 9.84 8.88
CA GLY A 38 21.04 8.57 9.59
C GLY A 38 21.22 8.70 11.10
N GLU A 39 21.27 9.92 11.64
CA GLU A 39 21.38 10.10 13.10
C GLU A 39 20.15 9.64 13.84
N THR A 40 18.96 9.86 13.27
CA THR A 40 17.69 9.45 13.85
C THR A 40 16.79 8.87 12.78
N VAL A 41 15.74 8.14 13.22
CA VAL A 41 14.71 7.59 12.37
C VAL A 41 13.39 8.28 12.77
N PRO A 42 12.51 8.61 11.82
CA PRO A 42 11.21 9.18 12.16
C PRO A 42 10.43 8.27 13.12
N ASP A 43 9.68 8.87 14.04
CA ASP A 43 8.83 8.09 14.95
C ASP A 43 7.63 7.49 14.18
N PRO A 44 6.88 6.55 14.79
CA PRO A 44 5.78 5.88 14.07
C PRO A 44 4.73 6.85 13.52
N GLN A 45 4.39 7.90 14.24
CA GLN A 45 3.42 8.89 13.76
C GLN A 45 3.94 9.65 12.55
N THR A 46 5.21 10.03 12.58
CA THR A 46 5.87 10.72 11.46
C THR A 46 5.99 9.79 10.26
N LEU A 47 6.30 8.51 10.48
CA LEU A 47 6.35 7.53 9.39
C LEU A 47 5.00 7.42 8.68
N VAL A 48 3.90 7.42 9.43
CA VAL A 48 2.56 7.42 8.83
C VAL A 48 2.32 8.69 8.02
N ALA A 49 2.73 9.85 8.53
CA ALA A 49 2.62 11.11 7.79
C ALA A 49 3.42 11.10 6.50
N LEU A 50 4.64 10.58 6.54
CA LEU A 50 5.50 10.44 5.36
C LEU A 50 4.90 9.46 4.34
N SER A 51 4.33 8.36 4.83
CA SER A 51 3.64 7.37 4.00
C SER A 51 2.50 8.03 3.20
N LYS A 52 1.68 8.84 3.85
CA LYS A 52 0.59 9.57 3.20
C LYS A 52 1.11 10.57 2.18
N LEU A 53 2.14 11.32 2.54
CA LEU A 53 2.70 12.38 1.71
C LEU A 53 3.36 11.81 0.44
N PHE A 54 4.14 10.76 0.58
CA PHE A 54 4.90 10.17 -0.52
C PHE A 54 4.16 9.06 -1.25
N ASP A 55 2.99 8.65 -0.74
CA ASP A 55 2.18 7.57 -1.32
C ASP A 55 2.95 6.24 -1.39
N VAL A 56 3.65 5.92 -0.32
CA VAL A 56 4.39 4.66 -0.16
C VAL A 56 4.06 4.05 1.18
N SER A 57 4.24 2.72 1.32
CA SER A 57 3.99 2.05 2.59
C SER A 57 5.06 2.41 3.63
N VAL A 58 4.72 2.27 4.90
CA VAL A 58 5.69 2.45 5.99
C VAL A 58 6.84 1.46 5.87
N ASN A 59 6.57 0.23 5.44
CA ASN A 59 7.61 -0.77 5.22
C ASN A 59 8.61 -0.32 4.16
N THR A 60 8.15 0.34 3.10
CA THR A 60 9.03 0.91 2.09
C THR A 60 9.94 1.98 2.69
N LEU A 61 9.38 2.84 3.54
CA LEU A 61 10.17 3.88 4.22
C LEU A 61 11.24 3.28 5.15
N LEU A 62 10.95 2.14 5.75
CA LEU A 62 11.90 1.45 6.64
C LEU A 62 12.95 0.63 5.89
N GLY A 63 12.88 0.60 4.57
CA GLY A 63 13.83 -0.15 3.76
C GLY A 63 13.63 -1.66 3.79
N ALA A 64 12.44 -2.10 4.22
CA ALA A 64 12.10 -3.52 4.32
C ALA A 64 10.81 -3.81 3.55
N PRO A 65 10.81 -3.63 2.21
CA PRO A 65 9.60 -3.86 1.42
C PRO A 65 9.16 -5.31 1.52
N ARG A 66 7.85 -5.50 1.72
CA ARG A 66 7.25 -6.82 1.76
C ARG A 66 6.43 -7.04 0.50
N THR A 67 6.37 -8.30 0.04
CA THR A 67 5.39 -8.67 -0.97
C THR A 67 4.05 -8.73 -0.26
N LEU A 68 3.21 -7.74 -0.50
CA LEU A 68 1.86 -7.69 0.05
C LEU A 68 0.88 -8.34 -0.92
N VAL A 69 -0.15 -8.96 -0.36
CA VAL A 69 -1.22 -9.61 -1.13
C VAL A 69 -2.55 -9.07 -0.62
N CYS A 70 -3.43 -8.67 -1.52
CA CYS A 70 -4.75 -8.20 -1.15
C CYS A 70 -5.54 -9.31 -0.46
N GLN A 71 -6.02 -9.06 0.74
CA GLN A 71 -6.75 -10.05 1.54
C GLN A 71 -8.22 -10.20 1.11
N CYS A 72 -8.59 -9.58 0.00
CA CYS A 72 -9.91 -9.73 -0.60
C CYS A 72 -9.83 -10.48 -1.95
N CYS A 73 -8.98 -10.04 -2.87
CA CYS A 73 -8.87 -10.64 -4.21
C CYS A 73 -7.58 -11.43 -4.46
N GLY A 74 -6.60 -11.32 -3.56
CA GLY A 74 -5.37 -12.10 -3.67
C GLY A 74 -4.34 -11.55 -4.65
N MET A 75 -4.56 -10.36 -5.23
CA MET A 75 -3.58 -9.80 -6.14
C MET A 75 -2.32 -9.32 -5.41
N PRO A 76 -1.13 -9.45 -6.03
CA PRO A 76 0.07 -8.84 -5.46
C PRO A 76 -0.09 -7.31 -5.43
N MET A 77 0.35 -6.69 -4.33
CA MET A 77 0.21 -5.25 -4.15
C MET A 77 1.56 -4.56 -4.07
N GLU A 78 1.68 -3.46 -4.81
CA GLU A 78 2.78 -2.51 -4.70
C GLU A 78 2.22 -1.20 -4.15
N ASP A 79 3.10 -0.26 -3.81
CA ASP A 79 2.70 0.99 -3.14
C ASP A 79 1.57 1.73 -3.86
N GLY A 80 1.60 1.76 -5.19
CA GLY A 80 0.61 2.51 -5.96
C GLY A 80 -0.79 1.92 -6.00
N VAL A 81 -0.99 0.69 -5.50
CA VAL A 81 -2.30 0.02 -5.56
C VAL A 81 -2.90 -0.26 -4.18
N LEU A 82 -2.27 0.22 -3.12
CA LEU A 82 -2.81 0.09 -1.77
C LEU A 82 -4.07 0.95 -1.62
N SER A 83 -5.04 0.44 -0.88
CA SER A 83 -6.23 1.22 -0.55
C SER A 83 -5.92 2.26 0.51
N ARG A 84 -6.86 3.17 0.72
CA ARG A 84 -6.74 4.21 1.74
C ARG A 84 -7.91 4.19 2.68
N GLU A 85 -7.63 4.47 3.94
CA GLU A 85 -8.65 4.71 4.95
C GLU A 85 -9.25 6.11 4.76
N PRO A 86 -10.42 6.40 5.36
CA PRO A 86 -11.04 7.73 5.23
C PRO A 86 -10.13 8.89 5.65
N ASP A 87 -9.18 8.64 6.56
CA ASP A 87 -8.22 9.66 7.01
C ASP A 87 -7.01 9.81 6.08
N GLY A 88 -6.95 9.03 4.99
CA GLY A 88 -5.86 9.05 4.02
C GLY A 88 -4.71 8.09 4.29
N ALA A 89 -4.74 7.36 5.42
CA ALA A 89 -3.72 6.36 5.72
C ALA A 89 -3.79 5.20 4.74
N LEU A 90 -2.63 4.67 4.36
CA LEU A 90 -2.59 3.50 3.47
C LEU A 90 -3.01 2.24 4.22
N ASN A 91 -3.82 1.42 3.58
CA ASN A 91 -4.20 0.11 4.08
C ASN A 91 -3.36 -0.93 3.34
N GLU A 92 -2.56 -1.70 4.07
CA GLU A 92 -1.67 -2.69 3.49
C GLU A 92 -2.31 -4.07 3.31
N ASP A 93 -3.56 -4.23 3.75
CA ASP A 93 -4.27 -5.51 3.66
C ASP A 93 -5.14 -5.64 2.40
N TYR A 94 -5.57 -4.52 1.81
CA TYR A 94 -6.51 -4.52 0.69
C TYR A 94 -6.07 -3.59 -0.42
N CYS A 95 -6.34 -3.96 -1.68
CA CYS A 95 -6.06 -3.08 -2.81
C CYS A 95 -7.16 -2.03 -2.97
N GLN A 96 -6.84 -0.97 -3.74
CA GLN A 96 -7.76 0.16 -3.94
C GLN A 96 -9.04 -0.23 -4.70
N TRP A 97 -9.05 -1.35 -5.39
CA TRP A 97 -10.22 -1.82 -6.13
C TRP A 97 -11.15 -2.67 -5.28
N CYS A 98 -10.69 -3.19 -4.15
CA CYS A 98 -11.50 -4.01 -3.24
C CYS A 98 -12.00 -3.22 -2.04
N TYR A 99 -11.29 -2.17 -1.66
CA TYR A 99 -11.58 -1.40 -0.46
C TYR A 99 -11.17 0.05 -0.66
N HIS A 100 -12.03 0.99 -0.32
CA HIS A 100 -11.69 2.42 -0.28
C HIS A 100 -12.67 3.18 0.62
N ASP A 101 -12.17 4.24 1.22
CA ASP A 101 -12.94 5.13 2.11
C ASP A 101 -13.71 4.37 3.20
N GLY A 102 -13.09 3.32 3.73
CA GLY A 102 -13.68 2.53 4.81
C GLY A 102 -14.72 1.52 4.39
N LYS A 103 -14.87 1.29 3.07
CA LYS A 103 -15.91 0.39 2.56
C LYS A 103 -15.34 -0.62 1.58
N PHE A 104 -15.83 -1.85 1.69
CA PHE A 104 -15.51 -2.90 0.72
C PHE A 104 -16.41 -2.78 -0.50
N VAL A 105 -15.81 -3.01 -1.67
CA VAL A 105 -16.52 -2.97 -2.96
C VAL A 105 -17.35 -4.23 -3.17
N TYR A 106 -16.86 -5.38 -2.68
CA TYR A 106 -17.50 -6.68 -2.89
C TYR A 106 -18.09 -7.20 -1.61
N ASP A 107 -19.38 -7.52 -1.62
CA ASP A 107 -20.11 -8.06 -0.47
C ASP A 107 -20.03 -9.58 -0.38
N SER A 108 -19.74 -10.27 -1.50
CA SER A 108 -19.69 -11.72 -1.54
C SER A 108 -18.55 -12.20 -2.43
N GLN A 109 -18.08 -13.42 -2.16
CA GLN A 109 -17.08 -14.05 -3.02
C GLN A 109 -17.57 -14.20 -4.46
N GLU A 110 -18.87 -14.41 -4.64
CA GLU A 110 -19.47 -14.59 -5.95
C GLU A 110 -19.35 -13.34 -6.81
N GLN A 111 -19.64 -12.16 -6.23
CA GLN A 111 -19.47 -10.87 -6.92
C GLN A 111 -18.02 -10.67 -7.37
N LEU A 112 -17.09 -10.95 -6.46
CA LEU A 112 -15.67 -10.82 -6.75
C LEU A 112 -15.24 -11.82 -7.82
N MET A 113 -15.74 -13.06 -7.73
CA MET A 113 -15.43 -14.10 -8.71
C MET A 113 -15.86 -13.71 -10.11
N GLU A 114 -17.05 -13.14 -10.27
CA GLU A 114 -17.54 -12.65 -11.56
C GLU A 114 -16.62 -11.58 -12.15
N TYR A 115 -16.19 -10.64 -11.31
CA TYR A 115 -15.25 -9.61 -11.74
C TYR A 115 -13.92 -10.22 -12.18
N LEU A 116 -13.35 -11.12 -11.37
CA LEU A 116 -12.07 -11.75 -11.68
C LEU A 116 -12.14 -12.58 -12.97
N VAL A 117 -13.21 -13.35 -13.15
CA VAL A 117 -13.39 -14.12 -14.38
C VAL A 117 -13.48 -13.20 -15.59
N ALA A 118 -14.21 -12.10 -15.47
CA ALA A 118 -14.39 -11.16 -16.59
C ALA A 118 -13.08 -10.45 -16.97
N HIS A 119 -12.20 -10.16 -15.99
CA HIS A 119 -11.01 -9.33 -16.23
C HIS A 119 -9.71 -10.11 -16.30
N MET A 120 -9.65 -11.32 -15.70
CA MET A 120 -8.43 -12.12 -15.65
C MET A 120 -8.39 -13.22 -16.69
N SER A 121 -9.49 -13.51 -17.36
CA SER A 121 -9.56 -14.56 -18.37
C SER A 121 -8.81 -14.17 -19.63
N SER A 122 -8.12 -15.16 -20.24
CA SER A 122 -7.38 -14.97 -21.48
C SER A 122 -7.33 -16.32 -22.22
N ASP A 123 -6.77 -16.31 -23.43
CA ASP A 123 -6.57 -17.53 -24.20
C ASP A 123 -5.64 -18.53 -23.46
N GLN A 124 -4.69 -17.98 -22.69
CA GLN A 124 -3.76 -18.80 -21.91
C GLN A 124 -4.34 -19.20 -20.55
N PHE A 125 -5.32 -18.45 -20.05
CA PHE A 125 -5.95 -18.71 -18.77
C PHE A 125 -7.47 -18.59 -18.92
N PRO A 126 -8.14 -19.68 -19.35
CA PRO A 126 -9.59 -19.67 -19.62
C PRO A 126 -10.44 -19.37 -18.39
N PRO A 127 -11.68 -18.88 -18.56
CA PRO A 127 -12.56 -18.58 -17.42
C PRO A 127 -12.72 -19.71 -16.42
N GLU A 128 -12.76 -20.95 -16.89
CA GLU A 128 -12.90 -22.11 -16.01
C GLU A 128 -11.70 -22.27 -15.08
N GLN A 129 -10.49 -22.02 -15.59
CA GLN A 129 -9.26 -22.10 -14.78
C GLN A 129 -9.17 -20.92 -13.81
N VAL A 130 -9.58 -19.72 -14.24
CA VAL A 130 -9.63 -18.54 -13.35
C VAL A 130 -10.55 -18.86 -12.17
N ARG A 131 -11.74 -19.35 -12.46
CA ARG A 131 -12.72 -19.70 -11.42
C ARG A 131 -12.19 -20.77 -10.46
N ALA A 132 -11.56 -21.81 -10.99
CA ALA A 132 -11.00 -22.88 -10.16
C ALA A 132 -9.87 -22.38 -9.27
N TYR A 133 -9.01 -21.53 -9.80
CA TYR A 133 -7.90 -20.93 -9.04
C TYR A 133 -8.41 -20.10 -7.86
N PHE A 134 -9.32 -19.17 -8.12
CA PHE A 134 -9.83 -18.28 -7.09
C PHE A 134 -10.80 -18.98 -6.13
N ALA A 135 -11.47 -20.05 -6.58
CA ALA A 135 -12.31 -20.85 -5.68
C ALA A 135 -11.50 -21.48 -4.55
N GLN A 136 -10.23 -21.78 -4.81
CA GLN A 136 -9.32 -22.31 -3.78
C GLN A 136 -8.66 -21.19 -2.97
N LEU A 137 -8.34 -20.07 -3.62
CA LEU A 137 -7.60 -18.95 -2.99
C LEU A 137 -8.48 -18.09 -2.09
N LEU A 138 -9.65 -17.66 -2.56
CA LEU A 138 -10.45 -16.65 -1.85
C LEU A 138 -10.82 -17.08 -0.43
N PRO A 139 -11.23 -18.32 -0.14
CA PRO A 139 -11.57 -18.70 1.23
C PRO A 139 -10.41 -18.62 2.21
N GLN A 140 -9.17 -18.58 1.73
CA GLN A 140 -7.98 -18.48 2.57
C GLN A 140 -7.62 -17.04 2.92
N LEU A 141 -8.18 -16.08 2.21
CA LEU A 141 -7.89 -14.67 2.44
C LEU A 141 -8.67 -14.14 3.64
N GLN A 142 -8.09 -13.18 4.35
CA GLN A 142 -8.62 -12.68 5.62
C GLN A 142 -10.06 -12.17 5.52
N HIS A 143 -10.39 -11.45 4.44
CA HIS A 143 -11.72 -10.89 4.26
C HIS A 143 -12.82 -11.95 4.20
N TRP A 144 -12.51 -13.13 3.67
CA TRP A 144 -13.47 -14.22 3.45
C TRP A 144 -13.41 -15.28 4.52
N LYS A 145 -12.44 -15.24 5.43
CA LYS A 145 -12.38 -16.16 6.56
C LYS A 145 -13.47 -15.82 7.57
N LYS A 146 -14.10 -16.84 8.08
CA LYS A 146 -15.09 -16.71 9.15
C LYS A 146 -14.46 -17.05 10.50
#